data_b046b21b11837f578301e6e380f01daf
#
_entry.id   b046b21b11837f578301e6e380f01daf
#
_cell.length_a   1.000
_cell.length_b   1.000
_cell.length_c   1.000
_cell.angle_alpha   90.00
_cell.angle_beta   90.00
_cell.angle_gamma   90.00
#
_symmetry.space_group_name_H-M   'P 1'
#
loop_
_entity.id
_entity.type
_entity.pdbx_description
1 polymer ?
#
loop_
_entity_poly.entity_id
_entity_poly.type
_entity_poly.pdbx_seq_one_letter_code
_entity_poly.pdbx_strand_id
1 'polypeptide(L)'
;MRKGVFAMIQLQNITKKYKTANGELTAVKDVNLTINKGEIFGIIGYSGAGKSTMIRLLNGLEKPTAGTVTVNNQEFSSIKGQKLRAARQKVSMIFQHFNLLWSRTVAENIAFPLEIAGFPKAQREARVNELIALVGLEGRDKAYPSQLSGGQKQRVGIARALANNPEVLLCDEATSALDPETTDAILDLLVDINERLGLTIVLITHEMHVIRKICHRVAVMEAGEIVERGEVLQVFQAPQAAITKKFVSQITDTKETQDTVAQIKTNYPTGQLVKLIFVGEKQNSLSSHIL
;
A
#
# COMPACT_ATOMS: atom_id res chain seq x y z
N MET A 1 17.06 11.36 22.09
CA MET A 1 17.86 10.31 21.39
C MET A 1 17.16 10.02 20.08
N ARG A 2 17.78 10.32 18.93
CA ARG A 2 17.24 9.92 17.60
C ARG A 2 17.32 8.39 17.56
N LYS A 3 16.17 7.69 17.56
CA LYS A 3 16.12 6.24 17.27
C LYS A 3 16.80 6.04 15.92
N GLY A 4 17.87 5.23 15.88
CA GLY A 4 18.55 4.91 14.64
C GLY A 4 17.51 4.39 13.63
N VAL A 5 17.44 5.00 12.45
CA VAL A 5 16.52 4.62 11.40
C VAL A 5 17.05 3.32 10.78
N PHE A 6 16.45 2.19 11.13
CA PHE A 6 16.82 0.88 10.59
C PHE A 6 16.08 0.66 9.27
N ALA A 7 16.83 0.39 8.21
CA ALA A 7 16.26 0.01 6.92
C ALA A 7 15.59 -1.37 7.03
N MET A 8 14.28 -1.42 6.76
CA MET A 8 13.51 -2.66 6.67
C MET A 8 13.65 -3.29 5.29
N ILE A 9 13.63 -2.46 4.24
CA ILE A 9 13.75 -2.89 2.84
C ILE A 9 14.84 -2.08 2.17
N GLN A 10 15.74 -2.75 1.45
CA GLN A 10 16.78 -2.13 0.62
C GLN A 10 16.78 -2.76 -0.76
N LEU A 11 16.68 -1.91 -1.77
CA LEU A 11 16.85 -2.25 -3.17
C LEU A 11 18.11 -1.56 -3.66
N GLN A 12 19.04 -2.31 -4.23
CA GLN A 12 20.31 -1.79 -4.74
C GLN A 12 20.48 -2.20 -6.20
N ASN A 13 20.45 -1.22 -7.11
CA ASN A 13 20.62 -1.34 -8.56
C ASN A 13 19.72 -2.43 -9.17
N ILE A 14 18.46 -2.50 -8.72
CA ILE A 14 17.52 -3.54 -9.11
C ILE A 14 17.12 -3.36 -10.56
N THR A 15 17.38 -4.40 -11.35
CA THR A 15 16.87 -4.51 -12.71
C THR A 15 16.15 -5.85 -12.87
N LYS A 16 14.95 -5.80 -13.49
CA LYS A 16 14.19 -6.99 -13.86
C LYS A 16 13.81 -6.95 -15.32
N LYS A 17 14.27 -7.96 -16.04
CA LYS A 17 13.96 -8.18 -17.46
C LYS A 17 13.16 -9.47 -17.62
N TYR A 18 12.22 -9.45 -18.54
CA TYR A 18 11.46 -10.61 -18.97
C TYR A 18 11.73 -10.89 -20.44
N LYS A 19 11.91 -12.16 -20.78
CA LYS A 19 11.95 -12.61 -22.18
C LYS A 19 10.52 -12.66 -22.72
N THR A 20 10.28 -12.02 -23.83
CA THR A 20 8.99 -12.01 -24.52
C THR A 20 9.20 -12.54 -25.95
N ALA A 21 8.10 -12.84 -26.67
CA ALA A 21 8.16 -13.24 -28.07
C ALA A 21 8.82 -12.18 -28.97
N ASN A 22 8.72 -10.89 -28.56
CA ASN A 22 9.21 -9.74 -29.33
C ASN A 22 10.55 -9.19 -28.79
N GLY A 23 11.29 -9.96 -27.97
CA GLY A 23 12.57 -9.53 -27.38
C GLY A 23 12.54 -9.44 -25.86
N GLU A 24 13.41 -8.61 -25.27
CA GLU A 24 13.46 -8.39 -23.83
C GLU A 24 12.59 -7.17 -23.42
N LEU A 25 11.75 -7.37 -22.40
CA LEU A 25 11.02 -6.29 -21.72
C LEU A 25 11.72 -5.98 -20.39
N THR A 26 12.19 -4.77 -20.22
CA THR A 26 12.72 -4.29 -18.93
C THR A 26 11.56 -3.72 -18.11
N ALA A 27 11.11 -4.45 -17.10
CA ALA A 27 9.98 -4.06 -16.25
C ALA A 27 10.39 -3.21 -15.04
N VAL A 28 11.63 -3.36 -14.57
CA VAL A 28 12.27 -2.52 -13.54
C VAL A 28 13.70 -2.27 -13.96
N LYS A 29 14.15 -1.02 -13.87
CA LYS A 29 15.44 -0.58 -14.39
C LYS A 29 16.18 0.25 -13.35
N ASP A 30 17.34 -0.25 -12.92
CA ASP A 30 18.29 0.40 -12.01
C ASP A 30 17.66 1.08 -10.77
N VAL A 31 16.73 0.40 -10.11
CA VAL A 31 16.02 0.95 -8.97
C VAL A 31 16.85 0.85 -7.70
N ASN A 32 17.01 1.99 -7.03
CA ASN A 32 17.62 2.13 -5.72
C ASN A 32 16.61 2.74 -4.74
N LEU A 33 16.23 1.99 -3.69
CA LEU A 33 15.21 2.40 -2.73
C LEU A 33 15.50 1.86 -1.33
N THR A 34 15.27 2.69 -0.31
CA THR A 34 15.30 2.28 1.09
C THR A 34 14.00 2.65 1.76
N ILE A 35 13.36 1.67 2.44
CA ILE A 35 12.16 1.83 3.23
C ILE A 35 12.51 1.50 4.68
N ASN A 36 12.12 2.38 5.60
CA ASN A 36 12.48 2.27 7.01
C ASN A 36 11.51 1.35 7.77
N LYS A 37 11.98 0.82 8.89
CA LYS A 37 11.13 0.00 9.77
C LYS A 37 9.98 0.84 10.34
N GLY A 38 8.76 0.28 10.31
CA GLY A 38 7.54 0.93 10.80
C GLY A 38 7.02 2.06 9.88
N GLU A 39 7.60 2.23 8.70
CA GLU A 39 7.17 3.24 7.73
C GLU A 39 5.97 2.73 6.91
N ILE A 40 5.00 3.61 6.61
CA ILE A 40 4.03 3.41 5.54
C ILE A 40 4.61 4.10 4.30
N PHE A 41 5.03 3.32 3.32
CA PHE A 41 5.69 3.79 2.11
C PHE A 41 4.81 3.56 0.88
N GLY A 42 4.60 4.60 0.08
CA GLY A 42 3.81 4.54 -1.15
C GLY A 42 4.67 4.33 -2.39
N ILE A 43 4.20 3.52 -3.31
CA ILE A 43 4.73 3.41 -4.67
C ILE A 43 3.59 3.69 -5.64
N ILE A 44 3.72 4.78 -6.40
CA ILE A 44 2.68 5.23 -7.34
C ILE A 44 3.21 5.23 -8.77
N GLY A 45 2.32 5.01 -9.73
CA GLY A 45 2.62 5.04 -11.17
C GLY A 45 1.44 4.54 -11.97
N TYR A 46 1.37 4.86 -13.26
CA TYR A 46 0.35 4.35 -14.16
C TYR A 46 0.49 2.84 -14.40
N SER A 47 -0.53 2.25 -15.06
CA SER A 47 -0.44 0.86 -15.50
C SER A 47 0.81 0.66 -16.38
N GLY A 48 1.53 -0.45 -16.18
CA GLY A 48 2.78 -0.72 -16.90
C GLY A 48 4.03 -0.05 -16.33
N ALA A 49 3.95 0.79 -15.30
CA ALA A 49 5.12 1.46 -14.71
C ALA A 49 6.11 0.52 -13.99
N GLY A 50 5.78 -0.78 -13.82
CA GLY A 50 6.64 -1.75 -13.14
C GLY A 50 6.25 -2.08 -11.70
N LYS A 51 5.20 -1.46 -11.16
CA LYS A 51 4.76 -1.60 -9.74
C LYS A 51 4.50 -3.05 -9.32
N SER A 52 3.73 -3.81 -10.10
CA SER A 52 3.44 -5.23 -9.79
C SER A 52 4.68 -6.11 -9.85
N THR A 53 5.65 -5.78 -10.72
CA THR A 53 6.96 -6.44 -10.74
C THR A 53 7.75 -6.10 -9.47
N MET A 54 7.72 -4.85 -9.04
CA MET A 54 8.39 -4.40 -7.81
C MET A 54 7.87 -5.19 -6.61
N ILE A 55 6.56 -5.32 -6.43
CA ILE A 55 5.98 -6.07 -5.31
C ILE A 55 6.37 -7.55 -5.32
N ARG A 56 6.47 -8.15 -6.51
CA ARG A 56 6.92 -9.55 -6.67
C ARG A 56 8.39 -9.74 -6.34
N LEU A 57 9.22 -8.71 -6.55
CA LEU A 57 10.61 -8.71 -6.12
C LEU A 57 10.72 -8.60 -4.59
N LEU A 58 9.91 -7.72 -3.97
CA LEU A 58 9.89 -7.49 -2.52
C LEU A 58 9.42 -8.71 -1.73
N ASN A 59 8.47 -9.50 -2.24
CA ASN A 59 8.01 -10.72 -1.58
C ASN A 59 8.78 -11.99 -2.04
N GLY A 60 9.81 -11.81 -2.88
CA GLY A 60 10.64 -12.89 -3.41
C GLY A 60 9.91 -13.87 -4.34
N LEU A 61 8.73 -13.50 -4.89
CA LEU A 61 8.06 -14.31 -5.93
C LEU A 61 8.84 -14.26 -7.24
N GLU A 62 9.51 -13.13 -7.50
CA GLU A 62 10.41 -12.94 -8.62
C GLU A 62 11.83 -12.68 -8.10
N LYS A 63 12.82 -13.07 -8.89
CA LYS A 63 14.21 -12.68 -8.66
C LYS A 63 14.60 -11.55 -9.59
N PRO A 64 15.41 -10.59 -9.13
CA PRO A 64 15.96 -9.59 -10.01
C PRO A 64 16.87 -10.22 -11.06
N THR A 65 16.99 -9.60 -12.23
CA THR A 65 18.00 -9.95 -13.24
C THR A 65 19.38 -9.43 -12.85
N ALA A 66 19.42 -8.28 -12.18
CA ALA A 66 20.61 -7.69 -11.58
C ALA A 66 20.25 -6.91 -10.31
N GLY A 67 21.23 -6.67 -9.45
CA GLY A 67 21.08 -5.99 -8.18
C GLY A 67 20.62 -6.89 -7.02
N THR A 68 20.43 -6.30 -5.84
CA THR A 68 20.10 -7.03 -4.60
C THR A 68 18.85 -6.49 -3.93
N VAL A 69 17.95 -7.39 -3.49
CA VAL A 69 16.77 -7.11 -2.67
C VAL A 69 17.01 -7.65 -1.28
N THR A 70 17.08 -6.77 -0.30
CA THR A 70 17.20 -7.14 1.12
C THR A 70 15.92 -6.72 1.85
N VAL A 71 15.31 -7.64 2.59
CA VAL A 71 14.14 -7.41 3.43
C VAL A 71 14.43 -7.97 4.81
N ASN A 72 14.29 -7.14 5.85
CA ASN A 72 14.57 -7.52 7.24
C ASN A 72 15.94 -8.24 7.37
N ASN A 73 17.00 -7.63 6.86
CA ASN A 73 18.38 -8.16 6.83
C ASN A 73 18.55 -9.53 6.11
N GLN A 74 17.57 -9.96 5.33
CA GLN A 74 17.65 -11.18 4.52
C GLN A 74 17.71 -10.83 3.03
N GLU A 75 18.71 -11.28 2.33
CA GLU A 75 18.88 -11.05 0.89
C GLU A 75 18.01 -12.00 0.06
N PHE A 76 16.82 -11.53 -0.35
CA PHE A 76 15.86 -12.31 -1.13
C PHE A 76 16.36 -12.68 -2.53
N SER A 77 17.31 -11.94 -3.06
CA SER A 77 17.92 -12.19 -4.38
C SER A 77 18.65 -13.55 -4.42
N SER A 78 19.32 -13.93 -3.31
CA SER A 78 20.21 -15.10 -3.25
C SER A 78 19.57 -16.32 -2.58
N ILE A 79 18.71 -16.13 -1.57
CA ILE A 79 18.12 -17.26 -0.81
C ILE A 79 17.16 -18.10 -1.66
N LYS A 80 17.09 -19.42 -1.33
CA LYS A 80 16.26 -20.43 -2.02
C LYS A 80 15.65 -21.42 -1.03
N GLY A 81 14.71 -22.23 -1.52
CA GLY A 81 14.17 -23.36 -0.77
C GLY A 81 13.52 -23.00 0.55
N GLN A 82 13.87 -23.72 1.61
CA GLN A 82 13.27 -23.57 2.94
C GLN A 82 13.55 -22.20 3.55
N LYS A 83 14.76 -21.65 3.35
CA LYS A 83 15.12 -20.30 3.83
C LYS A 83 14.22 -19.21 3.21
N LEU A 84 13.95 -19.31 1.90
CA LEU A 84 13.04 -18.38 1.21
C LEU A 84 11.61 -18.53 1.70
N ARG A 85 11.13 -19.75 1.97
CA ARG A 85 9.78 -19.98 2.53
C ARG A 85 9.64 -19.34 3.91
N ALA A 86 10.63 -19.51 4.79
CA ALA A 86 10.66 -18.89 6.11
C ALA A 86 10.70 -17.37 6.03
N ALA A 87 11.51 -16.80 5.13
CA ALA A 87 11.58 -15.36 4.89
C ALA A 87 10.23 -14.78 4.41
N ARG A 88 9.55 -15.49 3.50
CA ARG A 88 8.23 -15.09 3.00
C ARG A 88 7.13 -15.07 4.08
N GLN A 89 7.24 -15.87 5.14
CA GLN A 89 6.28 -15.81 6.24
C GLN A 89 6.33 -14.46 6.98
N LYS A 90 7.45 -13.73 6.88
CA LYS A 90 7.63 -12.40 7.46
C LYS A 90 7.23 -11.26 6.52
N VAL A 91 6.89 -11.58 5.29
CA VAL A 91 6.44 -10.61 4.26
C VAL A 91 5.08 -11.06 3.76
N SER A 92 4.04 -10.44 4.22
CA SER A 92 2.66 -10.75 3.81
C SER A 92 2.17 -9.81 2.73
N MET A 93 1.13 -10.22 2.02
CA MET A 93 0.57 -9.46 0.91
C MET A 93 -0.95 -9.41 0.96
N ILE A 94 -1.51 -8.23 0.74
CA ILE A 94 -2.91 -7.98 0.46
C ILE A 94 -3.06 -7.74 -1.04
N PHE A 95 -4.00 -8.42 -1.66
CA PHE A 95 -4.24 -8.39 -3.11
C PHE A 95 -5.45 -7.54 -3.46
N GLN A 96 -5.46 -6.99 -4.66
CA GLN A 96 -6.55 -6.18 -5.22
C GLN A 96 -7.93 -6.87 -5.18
N HIS A 97 -7.99 -8.17 -5.45
CA HIS A 97 -9.24 -8.95 -5.55
C HIS A 97 -9.48 -9.85 -4.32
N PHE A 98 -9.08 -9.43 -3.12
CA PHE A 98 -9.23 -10.13 -1.84
C PHE A 98 -8.59 -11.53 -1.80
N ASN A 99 -8.62 -12.31 -2.88
CA ASN A 99 -8.11 -13.69 -3.02
C ASN A 99 -8.53 -14.62 -1.86
N LEU A 100 -9.78 -14.50 -1.41
CA LEU A 100 -10.32 -15.35 -0.35
C LEU A 100 -10.62 -16.75 -0.87
N LEU A 101 -10.49 -17.73 0.02
CA LEU A 101 -10.91 -19.10 -0.22
C LEU A 101 -12.43 -19.18 -0.07
N TRP A 102 -13.14 -19.23 -1.19
CA TRP A 102 -14.61 -19.15 -1.25
C TRP A 102 -15.34 -20.27 -0.53
N SER A 103 -14.72 -21.46 -0.44
CA SER A 103 -15.24 -22.64 0.27
C SER A 103 -14.93 -22.65 1.76
N ARG A 104 -14.26 -21.62 2.28
CA ARG A 104 -13.87 -21.48 3.68
C ARG A 104 -14.55 -20.29 4.34
N THR A 105 -14.88 -20.42 5.62
CA THR A 105 -15.41 -19.34 6.45
C THR A 105 -14.37 -18.23 6.67
N VAL A 106 -14.76 -17.12 7.30
CA VAL A 106 -13.86 -16.04 7.74
C VAL A 106 -12.75 -16.60 8.63
N ALA A 107 -13.12 -17.35 9.68
CA ALA A 107 -12.14 -17.94 10.61
C ALA A 107 -11.16 -18.87 9.90
N GLU A 108 -11.64 -19.72 9.00
CA GLU A 108 -10.81 -20.66 8.23
C GLU A 108 -9.91 -19.95 7.20
N ASN A 109 -10.34 -18.84 6.59
CA ASN A 109 -9.51 -18.01 5.74
C ASN A 109 -8.35 -17.40 6.53
N ILE A 110 -8.60 -16.89 7.74
CA ILE A 110 -7.58 -16.30 8.61
C ILE A 110 -6.65 -17.38 9.17
N ALA A 111 -7.19 -18.56 9.50
CA ALA A 111 -6.39 -19.69 10.00
C ALA A 111 -5.46 -20.30 8.96
N PHE A 112 -5.77 -20.19 7.67
CA PHE A 112 -5.06 -20.89 6.59
C PHE A 112 -3.55 -20.69 6.58
N PRO A 113 -3.00 -19.48 6.70
CA PRO A 113 -1.52 -19.30 6.78
C PRO A 113 -0.90 -19.99 8.00
N LEU A 114 -1.62 -20.04 9.13
CA LEU A 114 -1.15 -20.71 10.35
C LEU A 114 -1.18 -22.23 10.20
N GLU A 115 -2.17 -22.78 9.44
CA GLU A 115 -2.23 -24.20 9.08
C GLU A 115 -0.99 -24.60 8.28
N ILE A 116 -0.66 -23.82 7.24
CA ILE A 116 0.53 -24.05 6.40
C ILE A 116 1.82 -23.95 7.22
N ALA A 117 1.87 -23.04 8.20
CA ALA A 117 3.01 -22.85 9.08
C ALA A 117 3.11 -23.93 10.17
N GLY A 118 2.12 -24.83 10.30
CA GLY A 118 2.14 -25.96 11.24
C GLY A 118 1.79 -25.59 12.68
N PHE A 119 1.10 -24.46 12.91
CA PHE A 119 0.69 -24.06 14.27
C PHE A 119 -0.33 -25.05 14.87
N PRO A 120 -0.22 -25.39 16.17
CA PRO A 120 -1.22 -26.20 16.88
C PRO A 120 -2.61 -25.56 16.84
N LYS A 121 -3.66 -26.40 16.82
CA LYS A 121 -5.06 -25.95 16.67
C LYS A 121 -5.44 -24.88 17.69
N ALA A 122 -5.15 -25.07 18.97
CA ALA A 122 -5.49 -24.12 20.02
C ALA A 122 -4.82 -22.74 19.82
N GLN A 123 -3.55 -22.71 19.36
CA GLN A 123 -2.86 -21.45 19.05
C GLN A 123 -3.47 -20.74 17.83
N ARG A 124 -3.87 -21.51 16.81
CA ARG A 124 -4.57 -20.97 15.63
C ARG A 124 -5.87 -20.31 16.02
N GLU A 125 -6.71 -21.00 16.82
CA GLU A 125 -8.02 -20.49 17.27
C GLU A 125 -7.86 -19.18 18.07
N ALA A 126 -6.93 -19.16 19.02
CA ALA A 126 -6.64 -17.94 19.80
C ALA A 126 -6.21 -16.77 18.90
N ARG A 127 -5.28 -17.02 17.96
CA ARG A 127 -4.79 -15.99 17.04
C ARG A 127 -5.87 -15.52 16.06
N VAL A 128 -6.72 -16.42 15.56
CA VAL A 128 -7.84 -16.07 14.69
C VAL A 128 -8.83 -15.14 15.41
N ASN A 129 -9.20 -15.45 16.66
CA ASN A 129 -10.11 -14.60 17.44
C ASN A 129 -9.51 -13.20 17.69
N GLU A 130 -8.23 -13.12 18.02
CA GLU A 130 -7.51 -11.84 18.15
C GLU A 130 -7.58 -11.01 16.86
N LEU A 131 -7.34 -11.65 15.72
CA LEU A 131 -7.33 -10.96 14.42
C LEU A 131 -8.74 -10.56 13.97
N ILE A 132 -9.77 -11.37 14.25
CA ILE A 132 -11.17 -11.01 14.00
C ILE A 132 -11.53 -9.74 14.76
N ALA A 133 -11.17 -9.65 16.04
CA ALA A 133 -11.40 -8.47 16.85
C ALA A 133 -10.59 -7.27 16.33
N LEU A 134 -9.31 -7.47 15.98
CA LEU A 134 -8.44 -6.40 15.44
C LEU A 134 -9.03 -5.72 14.19
N VAL A 135 -9.67 -6.51 13.31
CA VAL A 135 -10.23 -5.96 12.07
C VAL A 135 -11.74 -5.63 12.16
N GLY A 136 -12.36 -5.76 13.34
CA GLY A 136 -13.79 -5.45 13.57
C GLY A 136 -14.73 -6.37 12.81
N LEU A 137 -14.51 -7.69 12.90
CA LEU A 137 -15.35 -8.72 12.28
C LEU A 137 -15.96 -9.69 13.31
N GLU A 138 -16.13 -9.25 14.57
CA GLU A 138 -16.76 -10.05 15.61
C GLU A 138 -18.18 -10.50 15.19
N GLY A 139 -18.49 -11.75 15.46
CA GLY A 139 -19.74 -12.38 15.07
C GLY A 139 -19.86 -12.79 13.60
N ARG A 140 -18.78 -12.62 12.80
CA ARG A 140 -18.71 -13.03 11.39
C ARG A 140 -17.77 -14.23 11.14
N ASP A 141 -17.25 -14.83 12.19
CA ASP A 141 -16.28 -15.95 12.15
C ASP A 141 -16.73 -17.11 11.28
N LYS A 142 -18.04 -17.44 11.30
CA LYS A 142 -18.67 -18.54 10.54
C LYS A 142 -19.19 -18.13 9.16
N ALA A 143 -19.18 -16.85 8.82
CA ALA A 143 -19.66 -16.38 7.53
C ALA A 143 -18.71 -16.80 6.39
N TYR A 144 -19.29 -17.08 5.21
CA TYR A 144 -18.54 -17.33 3.98
C TYR A 144 -18.30 -16.03 3.20
N PRO A 145 -17.29 -15.95 2.33
CA PRO A 145 -17.01 -14.75 1.54
C PRO A 145 -18.22 -14.24 0.73
N SER A 146 -19.10 -15.12 0.27
CA SER A 146 -20.33 -14.76 -0.45
C SER A 146 -21.32 -13.93 0.38
N GLN A 147 -21.24 -14.01 1.71
CA GLN A 147 -22.12 -13.35 2.68
C GLN A 147 -21.55 -12.00 3.17
N LEU A 148 -20.39 -11.58 2.65
CA LEU A 148 -19.66 -10.41 3.11
C LEU A 148 -19.71 -9.27 2.09
N SER A 149 -19.77 -8.02 2.59
CA SER A 149 -19.54 -6.83 1.78
C SER A 149 -18.09 -6.75 1.25
N GLY A 150 -17.80 -5.88 0.31
CA GLY A 150 -16.44 -5.64 -0.20
C GLY A 150 -15.46 -5.27 0.91
N GLY A 151 -15.83 -4.33 1.77
CA GLY A 151 -15.01 -3.91 2.90
C GLY A 151 -14.79 -5.02 3.93
N GLN A 152 -15.81 -5.85 4.20
CA GLN A 152 -15.66 -7.02 5.09
C GLN A 152 -14.70 -8.06 4.48
N LYS A 153 -14.79 -8.34 3.17
CA LYS A 153 -13.84 -9.21 2.46
C LYS A 153 -12.40 -8.68 2.57
N GLN A 154 -12.23 -7.37 2.44
CA GLN A 154 -10.91 -6.73 2.58
C GLN A 154 -10.37 -6.88 4.00
N ARG A 155 -11.19 -6.68 5.02
CA ARG A 155 -10.82 -6.91 6.42
C ARG A 155 -10.41 -8.36 6.69
N VAL A 156 -11.08 -9.35 6.10
CA VAL A 156 -10.65 -10.76 6.14
C VAL A 156 -9.28 -10.94 5.46
N GLY A 157 -9.05 -10.32 4.31
CA GLY A 157 -7.76 -10.32 3.61
C GLY A 157 -6.63 -9.74 4.46
N ILE A 158 -6.88 -8.62 5.16
CA ILE A 158 -5.95 -7.99 6.09
C ILE A 158 -5.66 -8.93 7.28
N ALA A 159 -6.69 -9.45 7.95
CA ALA A 159 -6.52 -10.37 9.07
C ALA A 159 -5.71 -11.61 8.69
N ARG A 160 -6.01 -12.21 7.52
CA ARG A 160 -5.25 -13.34 6.98
C ARG A 160 -3.79 -12.98 6.72
N ALA A 161 -3.52 -11.80 6.18
CA ALA A 161 -2.16 -11.34 5.94
C ALA A 161 -1.36 -11.16 7.25
N LEU A 162 -2.03 -10.79 8.35
CA LEU A 162 -1.42 -10.60 9.67
C LEU A 162 -1.23 -11.90 10.47
N ALA A 163 -1.77 -13.04 10.01
CA ALA A 163 -1.82 -14.28 10.78
C ALA A 163 -0.44 -14.73 11.29
N ASN A 164 0.59 -14.73 10.45
CA ASN A 164 1.95 -15.17 10.78
C ASN A 164 2.83 -14.10 11.43
N ASN A 165 2.27 -13.04 11.99
CA ASN A 165 3.03 -11.92 12.56
C ASN A 165 4.11 -11.41 11.58
N PRO A 166 3.71 -10.90 10.40
CA PRO A 166 4.67 -10.37 9.43
C PRO A 166 5.35 -9.12 9.97
N GLU A 167 6.52 -8.81 9.41
CA GLU A 167 7.25 -7.57 9.69
C GLU A 167 7.05 -6.54 8.55
N VAL A 168 6.65 -7.04 7.37
CA VAL A 168 6.32 -6.23 6.19
C VAL A 168 4.97 -6.66 5.65
N LEU A 169 4.12 -5.69 5.36
CA LEU A 169 2.84 -5.86 4.68
C LEU A 169 2.89 -5.14 3.33
N LEU A 170 2.76 -5.90 2.26
CA LEU A 170 2.67 -5.39 0.89
C LEU A 170 1.20 -5.28 0.50
N CYS A 171 0.77 -4.11 0.05
CA CYS A 171 -0.60 -3.84 -0.38
C CYS A 171 -0.60 -3.53 -1.88
N ASP A 172 -1.12 -4.45 -2.69
CA ASP A 172 -1.24 -4.27 -4.14
C ASP A 172 -2.66 -3.81 -4.47
N GLU A 173 -2.82 -2.51 -4.70
CA GLU A 173 -4.11 -1.85 -5.00
C GLU A 173 -5.25 -2.27 -4.05
N ALA A 174 -4.95 -2.34 -2.76
CA ALA A 174 -5.81 -2.95 -1.74
C ALA A 174 -7.19 -2.28 -1.55
N THR A 175 -7.41 -1.11 -2.15
CA THR A 175 -8.65 -0.33 -2.01
C THR A 175 -9.37 -0.07 -3.34
N SER A 176 -8.76 -0.39 -4.49
CA SER A 176 -9.28 -0.04 -5.82
C SER A 176 -10.64 -0.64 -6.18
N ALA A 177 -11.09 -1.69 -5.46
CA ALA A 177 -12.39 -2.35 -5.66
C ALA A 177 -13.45 -1.92 -4.64
N LEU A 178 -13.19 -0.87 -3.85
CA LEU A 178 -14.05 -0.40 -2.77
C LEU A 178 -14.63 0.99 -3.10
N ASP A 179 -15.77 1.31 -2.50
CA ASP A 179 -16.31 2.67 -2.51
C ASP A 179 -15.45 3.61 -1.64
N PRO A 180 -15.56 4.93 -1.81
CA PRO A 180 -14.71 5.89 -1.11
C PRO A 180 -14.78 5.82 0.42
N GLU A 181 -15.99 5.64 1.00
CA GLU A 181 -16.18 5.57 2.45
C GLU A 181 -15.54 4.30 3.02
N THR A 182 -15.76 3.16 2.36
CA THR A 182 -15.12 1.89 2.72
C THR A 182 -13.61 1.96 2.57
N THR A 183 -13.11 2.61 1.50
CA THR A 183 -11.68 2.87 1.29
C THR A 183 -11.08 3.60 2.48
N ASP A 184 -11.71 4.69 2.90
CA ASP A 184 -11.24 5.49 4.04
C ASP A 184 -11.18 4.67 5.33
N ALA A 185 -12.20 3.85 5.61
CA ALA A 185 -12.22 2.97 6.78
C ALA A 185 -11.13 1.89 6.74
N ILE A 186 -10.77 1.37 5.57
CA ILE A 186 -9.66 0.41 5.40
C ILE A 186 -8.31 1.10 5.57
N LEU A 187 -8.14 2.32 5.08
CA LEU A 187 -6.91 3.09 5.25
C LEU A 187 -6.66 3.43 6.73
N ASP A 188 -7.70 3.85 7.44
CA ASP A 188 -7.61 4.13 8.88
C ASP A 188 -7.26 2.86 9.68
N LEU A 189 -7.81 1.70 9.31
CA LEU A 189 -7.43 0.40 9.88
C LEU A 189 -5.96 0.07 9.62
N LEU A 190 -5.42 0.34 8.42
CA LEU A 190 -4.01 0.10 8.11
C LEU A 190 -3.08 1.00 8.93
N VAL A 191 -3.45 2.25 9.18
CA VAL A 191 -2.71 3.17 10.06
C VAL A 191 -2.71 2.65 11.50
N ASP A 192 -3.87 2.27 12.04
CA ASP A 192 -3.99 1.70 13.38
C ASP A 192 -3.12 0.43 13.56
N ILE A 193 -3.15 -0.47 12.57
CA ILE A 193 -2.30 -1.67 12.54
C ILE A 193 -0.82 -1.30 12.49
N ASN A 194 -0.43 -0.33 11.66
CA ASN A 194 0.96 0.13 11.57
C ASN A 194 1.46 0.65 12.93
N GLU A 195 0.68 1.52 13.58
CA GLU A 195 1.03 2.12 14.87
C GLU A 195 1.10 1.09 15.99
N ARG A 196 0.08 0.21 16.13
CA ARG A 196 0.02 -0.79 17.19
C ARG A 196 1.07 -1.88 17.07
N LEU A 197 1.35 -2.34 15.85
CA LEU A 197 2.24 -3.48 15.62
C LEU A 197 3.65 -3.08 15.19
N GLY A 198 3.92 -1.79 14.92
CA GLY A 198 5.18 -1.33 14.35
C GLY A 198 5.48 -1.92 12.98
N LEU A 199 4.43 -2.29 12.23
CA LEU A 199 4.48 -2.99 10.97
C LEU A 199 4.94 -2.06 9.85
N THR A 200 5.90 -2.48 9.03
CA THR A 200 6.26 -1.73 7.81
C THR A 200 5.26 -2.04 6.71
N ILE A 201 4.65 -1.01 6.12
CA ILE A 201 3.64 -1.17 5.06
C ILE A 201 4.18 -0.58 3.76
N VAL A 202 4.14 -1.35 2.67
CA VAL A 202 4.42 -0.86 1.31
C VAL A 202 3.13 -0.92 0.50
N LEU A 203 2.64 0.24 0.12
CA LEU A 203 1.37 0.40 -0.56
C LEU A 203 1.60 0.76 -2.02
N ILE A 204 1.09 -0.07 -2.93
CA ILE A 204 1.10 0.18 -4.36
C ILE A 204 -0.29 0.61 -4.80
N THR A 205 -0.39 1.76 -5.45
CA THR A 205 -1.64 2.29 -5.97
C THR A 205 -1.39 3.24 -7.14
N HIS A 206 -2.42 3.56 -7.88
CA HIS A 206 -2.47 4.68 -8.80
C HIS A 206 -3.31 5.84 -8.23
N GLU A 207 -3.81 5.71 -7.01
CA GLU A 207 -4.71 6.65 -6.35
C GLU A 207 -3.93 7.59 -5.42
N MET A 208 -3.78 8.84 -5.82
CA MET A 208 -2.99 9.85 -5.08
C MET A 208 -3.58 10.20 -3.72
N HIS A 209 -4.93 10.18 -3.58
CA HIS A 209 -5.58 10.47 -2.31
C HIS A 209 -5.17 9.47 -1.23
N VAL A 210 -5.02 8.19 -1.60
CA VAL A 210 -4.56 7.12 -0.70
C VAL A 210 -3.15 7.39 -0.19
N ILE A 211 -2.22 7.75 -1.10
CA ILE A 211 -0.84 8.10 -0.74
C ILE A 211 -0.82 9.27 0.24
N ARG A 212 -1.57 10.34 -0.08
CA ARG A 212 -1.62 11.55 0.76
C ARG A 212 -2.23 11.29 2.14
N LYS A 213 -3.18 10.35 2.22
CA LYS A 213 -3.90 10.07 3.47
C LYS A 213 -3.03 9.35 4.49
N ILE A 214 -2.24 8.34 4.08
CA ILE A 214 -1.59 7.44 5.03
C ILE A 214 -0.08 7.26 4.86
N CYS A 215 0.51 7.61 3.71
CA CYS A 215 1.93 7.36 3.49
C CYS A 215 2.81 8.47 4.08
N HIS A 216 3.96 8.09 4.64
CA HIS A 216 4.98 9.03 5.11
C HIS A 216 5.85 9.50 3.93
N ARG A 217 6.31 8.56 3.11
CA ARG A 217 7.13 8.80 1.92
C ARG A 217 6.55 8.09 0.72
N VAL A 218 6.91 8.57 -0.46
CA VAL A 218 6.43 8.05 -1.74
C VAL A 218 7.58 7.93 -2.74
N ALA A 219 7.48 6.94 -3.62
CA ALA A 219 8.25 6.83 -4.85
C ALA A 219 7.30 6.83 -6.06
N VAL A 220 7.60 7.65 -7.05
CA VAL A 220 6.86 7.73 -8.31
C VAL A 220 7.61 6.91 -9.34
N MET A 221 6.92 5.92 -9.93
CA MET A 221 7.49 5.04 -10.95
C MET A 221 6.93 5.38 -12.34
N GLU A 222 7.83 5.44 -13.31
CA GLU A 222 7.53 5.57 -14.73
C GLU A 222 8.48 4.70 -15.55
N ALA A 223 7.96 3.93 -16.49
CA ALA A 223 8.76 3.08 -17.40
C ALA A 223 9.81 2.19 -16.70
N GLY A 224 9.48 1.66 -15.51
CA GLY A 224 10.37 0.79 -14.72
C GLY A 224 11.39 1.51 -13.84
N GLU A 225 11.45 2.83 -13.86
CA GLU A 225 12.38 3.64 -13.07
C GLU A 225 11.65 4.40 -11.94
N ILE A 226 12.35 4.77 -10.88
CA ILE A 226 11.87 5.74 -9.89
C ILE A 226 12.30 7.12 -10.36
N VAL A 227 11.33 7.92 -10.81
CA VAL A 227 11.60 9.27 -11.37
C VAL A 227 11.54 10.36 -10.31
N GLU A 228 10.86 10.11 -9.18
CA GLU A 228 10.80 11.02 -8.05
C GLU A 228 10.55 10.26 -6.75
N ARG A 229 11.11 10.73 -5.64
CA ARG A 229 10.88 10.15 -4.30
C ARG A 229 11.12 11.19 -3.21
N GLY A 230 10.40 11.07 -2.10
CA GLY A 230 10.55 11.97 -0.96
C GLY A 230 9.45 11.81 0.06
N GLU A 231 9.41 12.69 1.03
CA GLU A 231 8.25 12.83 1.91
C GLU A 231 7.02 13.23 1.09
N VAL A 232 5.88 12.65 1.42
CA VAL A 232 4.63 12.85 0.63
C VAL A 232 4.34 14.34 0.50
N LEU A 233 4.42 15.09 1.60
CA LEU A 233 4.14 16.53 1.59
C LEU A 233 5.06 17.28 0.62
N GLN A 234 6.37 16.99 0.63
CA GLN A 234 7.34 17.65 -0.24
C GLN A 234 7.11 17.35 -1.72
N VAL A 235 6.88 16.07 -2.05
CA VAL A 235 6.62 15.63 -3.44
C VAL A 235 5.34 16.25 -3.99
N PHE A 236 4.32 16.45 -3.13
CA PHE A 236 3.05 17.06 -3.54
C PHE A 236 3.09 18.58 -3.63
N GLN A 237 3.86 19.25 -2.78
CA GLN A 237 4.00 20.72 -2.81
C GLN A 237 4.87 21.19 -3.95
N ALA A 238 5.94 20.47 -4.28
CA ALA A 238 6.93 20.87 -5.27
C ALA A 238 7.32 19.70 -6.21
N PRO A 239 6.33 19.13 -6.96
CA PRO A 239 6.58 17.99 -7.85
C PRO A 239 7.58 18.38 -8.95
N GLN A 240 8.62 17.56 -9.13
CA GLN A 240 9.67 17.81 -10.12
C GLN A 240 9.39 17.07 -11.43
N ALA A 241 9.08 15.77 -11.36
CA ALA A 241 8.82 14.95 -12.53
C ALA A 241 7.48 15.31 -13.21
N ALA A 242 7.46 15.26 -14.54
CA ALA A 242 6.26 15.57 -15.32
C ALA A 242 5.05 14.69 -14.95
N ILE A 243 5.31 13.42 -14.69
CA ILE A 243 4.29 12.47 -14.25
C ILE A 243 3.75 12.81 -12.86
N THR A 244 4.61 13.23 -11.92
CA THR A 244 4.18 13.65 -10.58
C THR A 244 3.28 14.88 -10.66
N LYS A 245 3.63 15.86 -11.51
CA LYS A 245 2.78 17.04 -11.75
C LYS A 245 1.39 16.66 -12.26
N LYS A 246 1.33 15.67 -13.17
CA LYS A 246 0.04 15.13 -13.65
C LYS A 246 -0.77 14.47 -12.54
N PHE A 247 -0.14 13.69 -11.67
CA PHE A 247 -0.81 13.07 -10.52
C PHE A 247 -1.34 14.12 -9.54
N VAL A 248 -0.55 15.15 -9.24
CA VAL A 248 -0.96 16.22 -8.32
C VAL A 248 -2.11 17.03 -8.91
N SER A 249 -2.09 17.34 -10.23
CA SER A 249 -3.17 18.09 -10.87
C SER A 249 -4.52 17.35 -10.81
N GLN A 250 -4.52 16.01 -10.88
CA GLN A 250 -5.76 15.21 -10.74
C GLN A 250 -6.48 15.37 -9.39
N ILE A 251 -5.74 15.72 -8.33
CA ILE A 251 -6.34 15.98 -7.01
C ILE A 251 -6.86 17.41 -6.92
N THR A 252 -6.17 18.35 -7.55
CA THR A 252 -6.49 19.79 -7.47
C THR A 252 -7.56 20.21 -8.46
N ASP A 253 -7.73 19.47 -9.55
CA ASP A 253 -8.67 19.76 -10.64
C ASP A 253 -9.85 18.77 -10.63
N THR A 254 -10.43 18.51 -9.46
CA THR A 254 -11.65 17.70 -9.39
C THR A 254 -12.78 18.39 -10.16
N LYS A 255 -13.67 17.59 -10.77
CA LYS A 255 -14.83 18.11 -11.52
C LYS A 255 -15.66 19.06 -10.68
N GLU A 256 -15.80 18.78 -9.37
CA GLU A 256 -16.47 19.66 -8.39
C GLU A 256 -15.78 21.02 -8.26
N THR A 257 -14.44 21.07 -8.27
CA THR A 257 -13.69 22.33 -8.23
C THR A 257 -13.91 23.12 -9.52
N GLN A 258 -13.91 22.44 -10.69
CA GLN A 258 -14.17 23.08 -11.98
C GLN A 258 -15.59 23.60 -12.09
N ASP A 259 -16.59 22.82 -11.64
CA ASP A 259 -18.00 23.23 -11.64
C ASP A 259 -18.23 24.38 -10.67
N THR A 260 -17.64 24.36 -9.49
CA THR A 260 -17.67 25.45 -8.51
C THR A 260 -17.03 26.73 -9.09
N VAL A 261 -15.88 26.62 -9.72
CA VAL A 261 -15.18 27.74 -10.39
C VAL A 261 -16.04 28.30 -11.53
N ALA A 262 -16.69 27.44 -12.32
CA ALA A 262 -17.58 27.86 -13.39
C ALA A 262 -18.82 28.61 -12.84
N GLN A 263 -19.45 28.11 -11.79
CA GLN A 263 -20.56 28.78 -11.11
C GLN A 263 -20.16 30.14 -10.52
N ILE A 264 -19.00 30.21 -9.85
CA ILE A 264 -18.49 31.47 -9.29
C ILE A 264 -18.24 32.49 -10.41
N LYS A 265 -17.61 32.09 -11.52
CA LYS A 265 -17.39 32.98 -12.68
C LYS A 265 -18.70 33.46 -13.32
N THR A 266 -19.72 32.64 -13.33
CA THR A 266 -21.05 33.00 -13.86
C THR A 266 -21.74 33.98 -12.97
N ASN A 267 -21.69 33.79 -11.66
CA ASN A 267 -22.35 34.64 -10.66
C ASN A 267 -21.60 35.95 -10.42
N TYR A 268 -20.27 35.97 -10.64
CA TYR A 268 -19.41 37.13 -10.43
C TYR A 268 -18.51 37.37 -11.65
N PRO A 269 -19.05 37.92 -12.74
CA PRO A 269 -18.33 38.09 -14.01
C PRO A 269 -17.17 39.09 -13.96
N THR A 270 -17.15 39.95 -12.94
CA THR A 270 -16.11 40.96 -12.70
C THR A 270 -15.42 40.66 -11.38
N GLY A 271 -14.15 40.22 -11.45
CA GLY A 271 -13.35 39.91 -10.27
C GLY A 271 -12.19 39.01 -10.58
N GLN A 272 -11.26 38.88 -9.64
CA GLN A 272 -10.16 37.90 -9.73
C GLN A 272 -10.51 36.70 -8.83
N LEU A 273 -10.49 35.49 -9.42
CA LEU A 273 -10.63 34.27 -8.66
C LEU A 273 -9.26 33.86 -8.11
N VAL A 274 -9.14 33.79 -6.79
CA VAL A 274 -7.92 33.34 -6.12
C VAL A 274 -8.18 31.98 -5.50
N LYS A 275 -7.39 30.96 -5.89
CA LYS A 275 -7.40 29.64 -5.29
C LYS A 275 -6.41 29.61 -4.13
N LEU A 276 -6.90 29.49 -2.90
CA LEU A 276 -6.07 29.30 -1.72
C LEU A 276 -5.92 27.81 -1.44
N ILE A 277 -4.68 27.33 -1.41
CA ILE A 277 -4.36 25.95 -1.05
C ILE A 277 -3.71 25.97 0.32
N PHE A 278 -4.42 25.46 1.33
CA PHE A 278 -3.88 25.30 2.67
C PHE A 278 -3.17 23.94 2.75
N VAL A 279 -1.88 24.00 3.08
CA VAL A 279 -1.04 22.82 3.26
C VAL A 279 -0.54 22.85 4.69
N GLY A 280 -1.09 21.98 5.55
CA GLY A 280 -0.71 21.89 6.96
C GLY A 280 -0.83 20.46 7.48
N GLU A 281 -0.04 20.14 8.52
CA GLU A 281 -0.23 18.91 9.30
C GLU A 281 -1.59 18.93 10.01
N LYS A 282 -2.23 17.75 10.12
CA LYS A 282 -3.47 17.55 10.89
C LYS A 282 -3.23 17.73 12.40
N GLN A 283 -2.93 18.94 12.84
CA GLN A 283 -3.09 19.32 14.24
C GLN A 283 -3.79 20.68 14.28
N ASN A 284 -5.03 20.64 14.70
CA ASN A 284 -6.01 21.69 14.98
C ASN A 284 -7.14 21.80 13.95
N SER A 285 -8.29 21.33 14.40
CA SER A 285 -9.60 21.74 13.89
C SER A 285 -9.69 23.27 13.86
N LEU A 286 -9.48 23.86 12.71
CA LEU A 286 -9.93 25.21 12.47
C LEU A 286 -11.45 25.15 12.24
N SER A 287 -12.21 25.52 13.25
CA SER A 287 -13.62 25.84 13.12
C SER A 287 -13.79 26.87 11.99
N SER A 288 -14.60 26.49 11.00
CA SER A 288 -15.02 27.35 9.90
C SER A 288 -15.75 28.57 10.42
N HIS A 289 -15.11 29.70 10.45
CA HIS A 289 -15.77 30.99 10.39
C HIS A 289 -15.34 31.65 9.08
N ILE A 290 -16.22 31.49 8.08
CA ILE A 290 -16.17 32.29 6.85
C ILE A 290 -16.99 33.53 7.15
N LEU A 291 -16.34 34.69 7.11
CA LEU A 291 -16.98 35.98 6.91
C LEU A 291 -17.22 36.21 5.44
#